data_353ca70eae3b550101f1b32f7015859b
#
_entry.id   353ca70eae3b550101f1b32f7015859b
#
_cell.length_a   1.000
_cell.length_b   1.000
_cell.length_c   1.000
_cell.angle_alpha   90.00
_cell.angle_beta   90.00
_cell.angle_gamma   90.00
#
_symmetry.space_group_name_H-M   'P 1'
#
loop_
_entity.id
_entity.type
_entity.pdbx_description
1 polymer ?
#
loop_
_entity_poly.entity_id
_entity_poly.type
_entity_poly.pdbx_seq_one_letter_code
_entity_poly.pdbx_strand_id
1 'polypeptide(L)'
;MQVELKLLQLKLGMTFVFVTHDQEEALSMSDRIAVMNAGRIVQVAEPMQVYDQPADVFVAGFIGLQNFFSGTRIAKGVDTKDGALKAISSGVTPHPGEPAVAAVRPEHVTVQPDDLGKADNSVVATVIGLSSLGDHVRVVCDTPEGTRIIAKITPDRSRDLHIGQSVYCLFNADKTKLFAPAKTQ
;
A
#
# COMPACT_ATOMS: atom_id res chain seq x y z
N MET A 1 1.89 17.88 -20.16
CA MET A 1 3.13 18.56 -19.69
C MET A 1 4.20 17.57 -19.22
N GLN A 2 3.94 16.62 -18.29
CA GLN A 2 4.94 15.64 -17.80
C GLN A 2 5.54 14.77 -18.92
N VAL A 3 4.68 14.20 -19.77
CA VAL A 3 5.11 13.38 -20.92
C VAL A 3 5.98 14.17 -21.90
N GLU A 4 5.66 15.43 -22.15
CA GLU A 4 6.41 16.31 -23.03
C GLU A 4 7.82 16.61 -22.51
N LEU A 5 7.93 16.86 -21.17
CA LEU A 5 9.24 17.05 -20.52
C LEU A 5 10.09 15.78 -20.61
N LYS A 6 9.49 14.59 -20.42
CA LYS A 6 10.21 13.32 -20.57
C LYS A 6 10.69 13.12 -21.99
N LEU A 7 9.84 13.38 -22.98
CA LEU A 7 10.22 13.30 -24.41
C LEU A 7 11.34 14.29 -24.76
N LEU A 8 11.29 15.51 -24.23
CA LEU A 8 12.33 16.51 -24.44
C LEU A 8 13.66 16.05 -23.81
N GLN A 9 13.63 15.53 -22.58
CA GLN A 9 14.80 14.98 -21.91
C GLN A 9 15.46 13.87 -22.75
N LEU A 10 14.65 12.93 -23.25
CA LEU A 10 15.14 11.85 -24.11
C LEU A 10 15.74 12.39 -25.40
N LYS A 11 15.10 13.37 -26.03
CA LYS A 11 15.58 13.98 -27.29
C LYS A 11 16.89 14.74 -27.12
N LEU A 12 17.09 15.39 -25.99
CA LEU A 12 18.30 16.17 -25.71
C LEU A 12 19.45 15.33 -25.13
N GLY A 13 19.17 14.11 -24.65
CA GLY A 13 20.15 13.24 -23.99
C GLY A 13 20.70 13.84 -22.68
N MET A 14 19.95 14.74 -22.04
CA MET A 14 20.38 15.45 -20.84
C MET A 14 19.93 14.75 -19.56
N THR A 15 20.75 14.85 -18.51
CA THR A 15 20.34 14.44 -17.17
C THR A 15 19.60 15.56 -16.49
N PHE A 16 18.36 15.28 -16.05
CA PHE A 16 17.54 16.18 -15.26
C PHE A 16 17.48 15.68 -13.82
N VAL A 17 17.65 16.60 -12.88
CA VAL A 17 17.38 16.38 -11.46
C VAL A 17 16.26 17.32 -11.07
N PHE A 18 15.16 16.77 -10.58
CA PHE A 18 14.06 17.58 -10.06
C PHE A 18 13.64 17.13 -8.67
N VAL A 19 13.14 18.05 -7.88
CA VAL A 19 12.62 17.76 -6.53
C VAL A 19 11.13 18.03 -6.56
N THR A 20 10.36 17.04 -6.18
CA THR A 20 8.91 17.12 -6.10
C THR A 20 8.39 16.46 -4.84
N HIS A 21 7.23 16.88 -4.36
CA HIS A 21 6.44 16.16 -3.37
C HIS A 21 5.27 15.39 -4.01
N ASP A 22 5.11 15.52 -5.33
CA ASP A 22 4.10 14.78 -6.09
C ASP A 22 4.65 13.41 -6.49
N GLN A 23 4.01 12.38 -5.96
CA GLN A 23 4.43 10.98 -6.18
C GLN A 23 4.15 10.52 -7.60
N GLU A 24 3.06 11.00 -8.24
CA GLU A 24 2.70 10.65 -9.61
C GLU A 24 3.73 11.24 -10.59
N GLU A 25 4.19 12.47 -10.35
CA GLU A 25 5.28 13.06 -11.12
C GLU A 25 6.57 12.25 -10.98
N ALA A 26 6.96 11.92 -9.74
CA ALA A 26 8.16 11.13 -9.51
C ALA A 26 8.10 9.77 -10.20
N LEU A 27 6.99 9.05 -10.08
CA LEU A 27 6.81 7.72 -10.66
C LEU A 27 6.72 7.72 -12.20
N SER A 28 6.11 8.77 -12.80
CA SER A 28 5.87 8.82 -14.25
C SER A 28 7.05 9.37 -15.07
N MET A 29 7.86 10.26 -14.47
CA MET A 29 8.88 11.00 -15.22
C MET A 29 10.31 10.50 -14.99
N SER A 30 10.60 9.90 -13.83
CA SER A 30 11.97 9.59 -13.44
C SER A 30 12.45 8.24 -13.97
N ASP A 31 13.73 8.14 -14.25
CA ASP A 31 14.43 6.87 -14.46
C ASP A 31 14.86 6.26 -13.10
N ARG A 32 15.13 7.13 -12.13
CA ARG A 32 15.46 6.77 -10.74
C ARG A 32 14.84 7.75 -9.77
N ILE A 33 14.36 7.25 -8.64
CA ILE A 33 13.79 8.03 -7.55
C ILE A 33 14.66 7.90 -6.32
N ALA A 34 15.03 9.03 -5.72
CA ALA A 34 15.64 9.09 -4.40
C ALA A 34 14.59 9.55 -3.39
N VAL A 35 14.13 8.66 -2.52
CA VAL A 35 13.23 9.02 -1.41
C VAL A 35 14.06 9.54 -0.25
N MET A 36 13.72 10.74 0.21
CA MET A 36 14.41 11.41 1.32
C MET A 36 13.51 11.53 2.55
N ASN A 37 14.09 11.33 3.72
CA ASN A 37 13.44 11.58 5.01
C ASN A 37 14.44 12.24 5.97
N ALA A 38 14.04 13.32 6.63
CA ALA A 38 14.85 14.05 7.60
C ALA A 38 16.30 14.33 7.10
N GLY A 39 16.43 14.78 5.85
CA GLY A 39 17.72 15.12 5.24
C GLY A 39 18.59 13.91 4.82
N ARG A 40 18.08 12.70 4.92
CA ARG A 40 18.79 11.46 4.53
C ARG A 40 18.08 10.77 3.39
N ILE A 41 18.86 10.17 2.48
CA ILE A 41 18.33 9.30 1.44
C ILE A 41 17.99 7.94 2.09
N VAL A 42 16.71 7.54 2.00
CA VAL A 42 16.21 6.27 2.56
C VAL A 42 16.27 5.17 1.51
N GLN A 43 15.93 5.49 0.26
CA GLN A 43 15.96 4.54 -0.86
C GLN A 43 16.28 5.27 -2.16
N VAL A 44 17.07 4.61 -3.03
CA VAL A 44 17.28 5.04 -4.43
C VAL A 44 17.07 3.83 -5.32
N ALA A 45 16.05 3.89 -6.19
CA ALA A 45 15.74 2.79 -7.11
C ALA A 45 14.95 3.29 -8.32
N GLU A 46 14.66 2.39 -9.27
CA GLU A 46 13.72 2.65 -10.35
C GLU A 46 12.29 2.83 -9.79
N PRO A 47 11.41 3.59 -10.49
CA PRO A 47 10.06 3.90 -10.02
C PRO A 47 9.26 2.67 -9.55
N MET A 48 9.19 1.63 -10.39
CA MET A 48 8.46 0.40 -10.05
C MET A 48 9.08 -0.34 -8.87
N GLN A 49 10.40 -0.30 -8.72
CA GLN A 49 11.08 -0.93 -7.60
C GLN A 49 10.80 -0.18 -6.28
N VAL A 50 10.78 1.16 -6.29
CA VAL A 50 10.39 1.95 -5.10
C VAL A 50 8.93 1.66 -4.74
N TYR A 51 8.06 1.50 -5.74
CA TYR A 51 6.66 1.21 -5.55
C TYR A 51 6.40 -0.20 -5.00
N ASP A 52 7.00 -1.24 -5.60
CA ASP A 52 6.72 -2.65 -5.29
C ASP A 52 7.55 -3.20 -4.13
N GLN A 53 8.75 -2.63 -3.92
CA GLN A 53 9.74 -3.09 -2.93
C GLN A 53 10.24 -1.92 -2.08
N PRO A 54 9.36 -1.23 -1.33
CA PRO A 54 9.76 -0.16 -0.44
C PRO A 54 10.71 -0.69 0.64
N ALA A 55 11.76 0.09 0.93
CA ALA A 55 12.81 -0.30 1.86
C ALA A 55 12.33 -0.36 3.31
N ASP A 56 11.37 0.46 3.67
CA ASP A 56 10.79 0.51 5.01
C ASP A 56 9.33 1.02 4.98
N VAL A 57 8.71 1.07 6.16
CA VAL A 57 7.32 1.53 6.35
C VAL A 57 7.14 3.01 5.95
N PHE A 58 8.18 3.84 6.09
CA PHE A 58 8.11 5.24 5.69
C PHE A 58 7.99 5.34 4.16
N VAL A 59 8.87 4.68 3.42
CA VAL A 59 8.81 4.66 1.94
C VAL A 59 7.49 4.08 1.47
N ALA A 60 7.03 2.98 2.10
CA ALA A 60 5.75 2.35 1.77
C ALA A 60 4.57 3.33 1.92
N GLY A 61 4.54 4.12 3.00
CA GLY A 61 3.48 5.11 3.25
C GLY A 61 3.65 6.40 2.46
N PHE A 62 4.88 6.74 2.09
CA PHE A 62 5.16 7.94 1.30
C PHE A 62 4.84 7.73 -0.18
N ILE A 63 5.10 6.55 -0.74
CA ILE A 63 4.86 6.22 -2.15
C ILE A 63 3.54 5.47 -2.30
N GLY A 64 2.48 6.20 -2.57
CA GLY A 64 1.11 5.68 -2.75
C GLY A 64 0.38 5.39 -1.44
N LEU A 65 -0.89 5.08 -1.56
CA LEU A 65 -1.72 4.68 -0.42
C LEU A 65 -1.38 3.27 0.05
N GLN A 66 -1.41 3.06 1.36
CA GLN A 66 -1.21 1.76 1.98
C GLN A 66 -2.22 1.55 3.10
N ASN A 67 -2.66 0.29 3.27
CA ASN A 67 -3.34 -0.16 4.47
C ASN A 67 -2.29 -0.73 5.42
N PHE A 68 -2.18 -0.18 6.62
CA PHE A 68 -1.22 -0.61 7.62
C PHE A 68 -1.92 -1.33 8.77
N PHE A 69 -1.39 -2.49 9.14
CA PHE A 69 -1.84 -3.31 10.27
C PHE A 69 -0.67 -3.51 11.22
N SER A 70 -0.71 -2.80 12.35
CA SER A 70 0.32 -2.91 13.39
C SER A 70 0.05 -4.10 14.29
N GLY A 71 1.11 -4.76 14.74
CA GLY A 71 1.01 -5.91 15.62
C GLY A 71 2.36 -6.48 16.01
N THR A 72 2.39 -7.76 16.28
CA THR A 72 3.59 -8.50 16.68
C THR A 72 4.01 -9.49 15.58
N ARG A 73 5.28 -9.56 15.30
CA ARG A 73 5.85 -10.49 14.31
C ARG A 73 5.60 -11.93 14.73
N ILE A 74 5.00 -12.73 13.85
CA ILE A 74 4.85 -14.18 13.97
C ILE A 74 5.57 -14.88 12.81
N ALA A 75 5.68 -16.21 12.84
CA ALA A 75 6.46 -16.99 11.89
C ALA A 75 6.17 -16.66 10.40
N LYS A 76 4.91 -16.45 10.04
CA LYS A 76 4.49 -16.19 8.64
C LYS A 76 3.75 -14.86 8.43
N GLY A 77 3.97 -13.86 9.29
CA GLY A 77 3.27 -12.59 9.16
C GLY A 77 3.25 -11.76 10.43
N VAL A 78 2.14 -11.11 10.70
CA VAL A 78 1.92 -10.23 11.84
C VAL A 78 0.63 -10.62 12.54
N ASP A 79 0.69 -10.80 13.86
CA ASP A 79 -0.49 -10.94 14.69
C ASP A 79 -0.97 -9.55 15.07
N THR A 80 -2.14 -9.18 14.60
CA THR A 80 -2.73 -7.85 14.73
C THR A 80 -4.02 -7.92 15.55
N LYS A 81 -4.55 -6.77 15.95
CA LYS A 81 -5.86 -6.70 16.59
C LYS A 81 -7.02 -7.19 15.68
N ASP A 82 -6.81 -7.18 14.37
CA ASP A 82 -7.78 -7.64 13.36
C ASP A 82 -7.56 -9.12 12.97
N GLY A 83 -6.66 -9.82 13.67
CA GLY A 83 -6.29 -11.21 13.44
C GLY A 83 -4.87 -11.39 12.88
N ALA A 84 -4.49 -12.65 12.73
CA ALA A 84 -3.17 -13.00 12.20
C ALA A 84 -3.14 -12.85 10.67
N LEU A 85 -2.29 -11.99 10.17
CA LEU A 85 -2.11 -11.69 8.74
C LEU A 85 -0.82 -12.33 8.23
N LYS A 86 -0.91 -13.09 7.15
CA LYS A 86 0.25 -13.60 6.41
C LYS A 86 0.86 -12.49 5.57
N ALA A 87 2.17 -12.36 5.62
CA ALA A 87 2.92 -11.32 4.89
C ALA A 87 4.32 -11.80 4.54
N ILE A 88 4.88 -11.26 3.45
CA ILE A 88 6.26 -11.49 3.04
C ILE A 88 7.16 -10.35 3.53
N SER A 89 8.36 -10.68 3.93
CA SER A 89 9.34 -9.71 4.39
C SER A 89 9.73 -8.72 3.30
N SER A 90 9.84 -7.45 3.68
CA SER A 90 10.37 -6.38 2.83
C SER A 90 11.34 -5.52 3.66
N GLY A 91 12.55 -5.32 3.16
CA GLY A 91 13.60 -4.59 3.87
C GLY A 91 14.06 -5.29 5.16
N VAL A 92 14.29 -4.50 6.21
CA VAL A 92 14.67 -5.01 7.53
C VAL A 92 13.48 -5.67 8.21
N THR A 93 13.62 -6.96 8.47
CA THR A 93 12.55 -7.78 9.07
C THR A 93 12.74 -7.91 10.57
N PRO A 94 11.72 -7.61 11.40
CA PRO A 94 11.77 -7.83 12.85
C PRO A 94 11.88 -9.33 13.19
N HIS A 95 12.43 -9.65 14.35
CA HIS A 95 12.42 -11.02 14.87
C HIS A 95 11.02 -11.42 15.37
N PRO A 96 10.68 -12.73 15.38
CA PRO A 96 9.44 -13.19 15.99
C PRO A 96 9.30 -12.68 17.43
N GLY A 97 8.12 -12.15 17.77
CA GLY A 97 7.82 -11.51 19.05
C GLY A 97 8.10 -10.02 19.11
N GLU A 98 8.76 -9.43 18.13
CA GLU A 98 8.98 -7.98 18.05
C GLU A 98 7.80 -7.25 17.39
N PRO A 99 7.64 -5.94 17.65
CA PRO A 99 6.68 -5.12 16.92
C PRO A 99 6.91 -5.15 15.41
N ALA A 100 5.83 -5.28 14.66
CA ALA A 100 5.85 -5.37 13.21
C ALA A 100 4.64 -4.69 12.58
N VAL A 101 4.74 -4.36 11.30
CA VAL A 101 3.66 -3.77 10.51
C VAL A 101 3.48 -4.59 9.23
N ALA A 102 2.26 -5.07 9.00
CA ALA A 102 1.85 -5.57 7.69
C ALA A 102 1.26 -4.42 6.87
N ALA A 103 1.60 -4.35 5.59
CA ALA A 103 1.12 -3.33 4.68
C ALA A 103 0.62 -3.96 3.38
N VAL A 104 -0.56 -3.53 2.92
CA VAL A 104 -1.14 -3.95 1.64
C VAL A 104 -1.71 -2.75 0.89
N ARG A 105 -1.48 -2.71 -0.43
CA ARG A 105 -2.00 -1.63 -1.28
C ARG A 105 -3.49 -1.78 -1.53
N PRO A 106 -4.23 -0.66 -1.66
CA PRO A 106 -5.68 -0.67 -1.93
C PRO A 106 -6.09 -1.48 -3.16
N GLU A 107 -5.28 -1.49 -4.21
CA GLU A 107 -5.53 -2.25 -5.45
C GLU A 107 -5.38 -3.77 -5.29
N HIS A 108 -4.77 -4.22 -4.19
CA HIS A 108 -4.63 -5.63 -3.84
C HIS A 108 -5.68 -6.12 -2.84
N VAL A 109 -6.56 -5.23 -2.39
CA VAL A 109 -7.67 -5.58 -1.50
C VAL A 109 -8.93 -5.78 -2.31
N THR A 110 -9.52 -6.96 -2.21
CA THR A 110 -10.84 -7.27 -2.74
C THR A 110 -11.87 -7.14 -1.63
N VAL A 111 -13.00 -6.48 -1.91
CA VAL A 111 -14.12 -6.32 -0.97
C VAL A 111 -15.29 -7.13 -1.50
N GLN A 112 -15.86 -7.99 -0.65
CA GLN A 112 -17.02 -8.82 -1.02
C GLN A 112 -17.87 -9.19 0.19
N PRO A 113 -19.18 -9.51 -0.02
CA PRO A 113 -20.09 -9.84 1.09
C PRO A 113 -19.71 -11.13 1.82
N ASP A 114 -19.16 -12.10 1.09
CA ASP A 114 -18.90 -13.45 1.61
C ASP A 114 -17.41 -13.75 1.60
N ASP A 115 -16.94 -14.48 2.64
CA ASP A 115 -15.61 -15.06 2.64
C ASP A 115 -15.61 -16.37 1.83
N LEU A 116 -15.14 -16.31 0.60
CA LEU A 116 -15.06 -17.47 -0.27
C LEU A 116 -13.80 -18.32 -0.01
N GLY A 117 -13.01 -18.01 1.02
CA GLY A 117 -11.81 -18.78 1.41
C GLY A 117 -10.70 -18.85 0.36
N LYS A 118 -10.68 -17.93 -0.60
CA LYS A 118 -9.75 -17.92 -1.75
C LYS A 118 -8.49 -17.06 -1.52
N ALA A 119 -8.45 -16.30 -0.45
CA ALA A 119 -7.32 -15.41 -0.12
C ALA A 119 -6.56 -15.92 1.11
N ASP A 120 -5.29 -15.52 1.21
CA ASP A 120 -4.46 -15.85 2.38
C ASP A 120 -4.89 -15.11 3.64
N ASN A 121 -5.41 -13.90 3.46
CA ASN A 121 -5.87 -12.99 4.52
C ASN A 121 -7.33 -12.61 4.28
N SER A 122 -8.10 -12.61 5.36
CA SER A 122 -9.51 -12.21 5.37
C SER A 122 -9.76 -11.38 6.63
N VAL A 123 -10.26 -10.16 6.46
CA VAL A 123 -10.57 -9.24 7.57
C VAL A 123 -12.01 -8.79 7.43
N VAL A 124 -12.81 -8.97 8.48
CA VAL A 124 -14.20 -8.50 8.52
C VAL A 124 -14.20 -6.99 8.76
N ALA A 125 -15.02 -6.26 7.99
CA ALA A 125 -15.13 -4.82 8.11
C ALA A 125 -16.52 -4.34 7.69
N THR A 126 -16.84 -3.08 8.00
CA THR A 126 -18.07 -2.43 7.57
C THR A 126 -17.74 -1.33 6.56
N VAL A 127 -18.44 -1.30 5.44
CA VAL A 127 -18.31 -0.23 4.44
C VAL A 127 -18.80 1.09 5.04
N ILE A 128 -17.91 2.09 5.11
CA ILE A 128 -18.24 3.43 5.63
C ILE A 128 -18.21 4.51 4.53
N GLY A 129 -17.68 4.20 3.36
CA GLY A 129 -17.62 5.15 2.25
C GLY A 129 -17.39 4.49 0.91
N LEU A 130 -18.01 5.07 -0.13
CA LEU A 130 -17.86 4.69 -1.53
C LEU A 130 -17.67 5.97 -2.35
N SER A 131 -16.59 6.06 -3.12
CA SER A 131 -16.27 7.21 -3.97
C SER A 131 -15.88 6.74 -5.37
N SER A 132 -16.69 7.08 -6.37
CA SER A 132 -16.37 6.82 -7.78
C SER A 132 -15.34 7.86 -8.28
N LEU A 133 -14.25 7.38 -8.83
CA LEU A 133 -13.14 8.18 -9.37
C LEU A 133 -12.97 7.97 -10.89
N GLY A 134 -14.03 7.47 -11.54
CA GLY A 134 -14.08 7.21 -12.98
C GLY A 134 -13.63 5.80 -13.33
N ASP A 135 -12.34 5.57 -13.39
CA ASP A 135 -11.74 4.26 -13.73
C ASP A 135 -11.86 3.23 -12.59
N HIS A 136 -12.05 3.69 -11.35
CA HIS A 136 -12.20 2.84 -10.18
C HIS A 136 -13.12 3.44 -9.12
N VAL A 137 -13.52 2.61 -8.18
CA VAL A 137 -14.24 3.01 -6.96
C VAL A 137 -13.33 2.79 -5.77
N ARG A 138 -13.16 3.86 -4.97
CA ARG A 138 -12.52 3.78 -3.65
C ARG A 138 -13.57 3.35 -2.65
N VAL A 139 -13.35 2.21 -2.01
CA VAL A 139 -14.14 1.69 -0.90
C VAL A 139 -13.37 1.93 0.38
N VAL A 140 -14.02 2.52 1.37
CA VAL A 140 -13.45 2.72 2.71
C VAL A 140 -14.24 1.86 3.68
N CYS A 141 -13.54 1.02 4.42
CA CYS A 141 -14.12 0.13 5.42
C CYS A 141 -13.45 0.36 6.78
N ASP A 142 -14.19 0.19 7.86
CA ASP A 142 -13.64 0.14 9.21
C ASP A 142 -13.89 -1.24 9.82
N THR A 143 -12.85 -1.82 10.44
CA THR A 143 -12.98 -3.08 11.18
C THR A 143 -13.63 -2.85 12.54
N PRO A 144 -14.15 -3.89 13.21
CA PRO A 144 -14.65 -3.78 14.59
C PRO A 144 -13.60 -3.21 15.56
N GLU A 145 -12.32 -3.50 15.31
CA GLU A 145 -11.20 -3.01 16.13
C GLU A 145 -10.74 -1.59 15.74
N GLY A 146 -11.45 -0.92 14.79
CA GLY A 146 -11.18 0.45 14.37
C GLY A 146 -9.99 0.61 13.41
N THR A 147 -9.58 -0.45 12.72
CA THR A 147 -8.61 -0.33 11.62
C THR A 147 -9.34 0.11 10.36
N ARG A 148 -8.85 1.17 9.72
CA ARG A 148 -9.36 1.63 8.43
C ARG A 148 -8.70 0.88 7.29
N ILE A 149 -9.51 0.32 6.40
CA ILE A 149 -9.08 -0.39 5.20
C ILE A 149 -9.62 0.35 3.98
N ILE A 150 -8.75 0.65 3.04
CA ILE A 150 -9.09 1.26 1.75
C ILE A 150 -8.89 0.20 0.67
N ALA A 151 -9.88 0.03 -0.19
CA ALA A 151 -9.77 -0.79 -1.39
C ALA A 151 -10.01 0.05 -2.64
N LYS A 152 -9.32 -0.31 -3.71
CA LYS A 152 -9.50 0.24 -5.06
C LYS A 152 -10.04 -0.87 -5.95
N ILE A 153 -11.33 -0.80 -6.27
CA ILE A 153 -12.02 -1.85 -7.04
C ILE A 153 -12.59 -1.29 -8.34
N THR A 154 -12.88 -2.17 -9.28
CA THR A 154 -13.55 -1.76 -10.54
C THR A 154 -15.00 -1.37 -10.28
N PRO A 155 -15.59 -0.45 -11.09
CA PRO A 155 -16.98 -0.02 -10.93
C PRO A 155 -17.98 -1.19 -10.90
N ASP A 156 -17.77 -2.22 -11.72
CA ASP A 156 -18.66 -3.39 -11.75
C ASP A 156 -18.72 -4.13 -10.43
N ARG A 157 -17.59 -4.24 -9.71
CA ARG A 157 -17.52 -4.90 -8.40
C ARG A 157 -18.11 -4.07 -7.25
N SER A 158 -18.38 -2.79 -7.49
CA SER A 158 -18.94 -1.90 -6.47
C SER A 158 -20.47 -1.84 -6.48
N ARG A 159 -21.14 -2.42 -7.50
CA ARG A 159 -22.60 -2.25 -7.71
C ARG A 159 -23.44 -2.75 -6.55
N ASP A 160 -23.01 -3.84 -5.92
CA ASP A 160 -23.75 -4.49 -4.83
C ASP A 160 -23.25 -4.05 -3.43
N LEU A 161 -22.30 -3.09 -3.39
CA LEU A 161 -21.80 -2.56 -2.12
C LEU A 161 -22.56 -1.31 -1.70
N HIS A 162 -22.91 -1.24 -0.42
CA HIS A 162 -23.56 -0.07 0.18
C HIS A 162 -23.00 0.25 1.57
N ILE A 163 -23.12 1.51 1.96
CA ILE A 163 -22.66 1.99 3.27
C ILE A 163 -23.43 1.26 4.37
N GLY A 164 -22.73 0.84 5.42
CA GLY A 164 -23.25 0.05 6.53
C GLY A 164 -23.23 -1.45 6.32
N GLN A 165 -22.86 -1.92 5.12
CA GLN A 165 -22.77 -3.34 4.81
C GLN A 165 -21.54 -3.97 5.47
N SER A 166 -21.74 -5.13 6.11
CA SER A 166 -20.64 -5.99 6.55
C SER A 166 -20.04 -6.72 5.35
N VAL A 167 -18.72 -6.70 5.26
CA VAL A 167 -17.95 -7.25 4.14
C VAL A 167 -16.67 -7.93 4.63
N TYR A 168 -16.09 -8.71 3.75
CA TYR A 168 -14.75 -9.26 3.90
C TYR A 168 -13.77 -8.51 3.01
N CYS A 169 -12.70 -7.98 3.62
CA CYS A 169 -11.56 -7.43 2.93
C CYS A 169 -10.51 -8.53 2.75
N LEU A 170 -10.32 -8.97 1.51
CA LEU A 170 -9.51 -10.13 1.15
C LEU A 170 -8.24 -9.69 0.42
N PHE A 171 -7.08 -10.25 0.80
CA PHE A 171 -5.81 -9.98 0.15
C PHE A 171 -4.80 -11.12 0.37
N ASN A 172 -3.86 -11.28 -0.57
CA ASN A 172 -2.92 -12.37 -0.56
C ASN A 172 -1.60 -12.00 0.15
N ALA A 173 -0.93 -13.01 0.70
CA ALA A 173 0.32 -12.86 1.41
C ALA A 173 1.46 -12.31 0.54
N ASP A 174 1.52 -12.69 -0.75
CA ASP A 174 2.50 -12.21 -1.71
C ASP A 174 2.40 -10.70 -2.02
N LYS A 175 1.21 -10.12 -1.79
CA LYS A 175 0.92 -8.69 -1.94
C LYS A 175 0.98 -7.92 -0.62
N THR A 176 1.16 -8.63 0.49
CA THR A 176 1.26 -8.05 1.83
C THR A 176 2.72 -8.00 2.26
N LYS A 177 3.24 -6.78 2.45
CA LYS A 177 4.63 -6.56 2.87
C LYS A 177 4.72 -6.45 4.39
N LEU A 178 5.83 -6.96 4.94
CA LEU A 178 6.12 -6.91 6.37
C LEU A 178 7.32 -6.03 6.63
N PHE A 179 7.17 -5.10 7.57
CA PHE A 179 8.19 -4.14 7.95
C PHE A 179 8.40 -4.10 9.46
N ALA A 180 9.58 -3.62 9.88
CA ALA A 180 9.74 -3.05 11.20
C ALA A 180 8.91 -1.75 11.32
N PRO A 181 8.35 -1.41 12.49
CA PRO A 181 7.67 -0.14 12.70
C PRO A 181 8.63 1.03 12.45
N ALA A 182 8.06 2.20 12.11
CA ALA A 182 8.86 3.42 12.00
C ALA A 182 9.58 3.67 13.33
N LYS A 183 10.88 3.96 13.26
CA LYS A 183 11.60 4.41 14.46
C LYS A 183 11.03 5.76 14.89
N THR A 184 10.47 5.81 16.08
CA THR A 184 10.09 7.09 16.70
C THR A 184 11.38 7.90 16.88
N GLN A 185 11.47 9.04 16.22
CA GLN A 185 12.55 10.02 16.44
C GLN A 185 12.25 10.84 17.69
#